data_d66e24b73ce10c94b70c8abb2143cca2
#
_entry.id   d66e24b73ce10c94b70c8abb2143cca2
#
_cell.length_a   1.000
_cell.length_b   1.000
_cell.length_c   1.000
_cell.angle_alpha   90.00
_cell.angle_beta   90.00
_cell.angle_gamma   90.00
#
_symmetry.space_group_name_H-M   'P 1'
#
loop_
_entity.id
_entity.type
_entity.pdbx_description
1 polymer ?
#
loop_
_entity_poly.entity_id
_entity_poly.type
_entity_poly.pdbx_seq_one_letter_code
_entity_poly.pdbx_strand_id
1 'polypeptide(L)'
;MTVILEKYRALLALDNGLRFSKIDHDDAMVADVYKVESLEKPCFVLKICDRPNDYTSEVYFLSHFEKQIQVPAIIKTLPPSQENHRAILMEYLSGFLLKPSLITREIAFQLGKSLAIIHSNKTDGFGYLNRDAELVSEPTSHFKDKFLEGIDECKNHLPADLIVKLCN
;
A
#
# COMPACT_ATOMS: atom_id res chain seq x y z
N MET A 1 22.50 -9.35 -3.70
CA MET A 1 21.40 -9.01 -2.78
C MET A 1 21.72 -7.65 -2.21
N THR A 2 20.84 -6.72 -2.32
CA THR A 2 21.12 -5.29 -2.12
C THR A 2 21.33 -5.00 -0.62
N VAL A 3 22.30 -4.12 -0.30
CA VAL A 3 22.59 -3.61 1.06
C VAL A 3 21.33 -3.18 1.81
N ILE A 4 20.34 -2.68 1.07
CA ILE A 4 19.03 -2.27 1.57
C ILE A 4 18.27 -3.43 2.24
N LEU A 5 18.19 -4.61 1.63
CA LEU A 5 17.43 -5.74 2.18
C LEU A 5 18.04 -6.31 3.47
N GLU A 6 19.37 -6.31 3.56
CA GLU A 6 20.06 -6.73 4.80
C GLU A 6 19.78 -5.76 5.95
N LYS A 7 19.63 -4.46 5.67
CA LYS A 7 19.19 -3.48 6.65
C LYS A 7 17.80 -3.78 7.19
N TYR A 8 16.83 -4.08 6.30
CA TYR A 8 15.48 -4.49 6.73
C TYR A 8 15.46 -5.82 7.48
N ARG A 9 16.32 -6.77 7.09
CA ARG A 9 16.52 -8.02 7.84
C ARG A 9 16.89 -7.73 9.30
N ALA A 10 17.86 -6.87 9.52
CA ALA A 10 18.32 -6.50 10.87
C ALA A 10 17.25 -5.74 11.67
N LEU A 11 16.63 -4.72 11.05
CA LEU A 11 15.59 -3.90 11.70
C LEU A 11 14.34 -4.71 12.08
N LEU A 12 13.96 -5.68 11.28
CA LEU A 12 12.83 -6.56 11.54
C LEU A 12 13.23 -7.81 12.37
N ALA A 13 14.51 -7.97 12.72
CA ALA A 13 15.05 -9.14 13.40
C ALA A 13 14.64 -10.46 12.72
N LEU A 14 14.85 -10.53 11.40
CA LEU A 14 14.53 -11.71 10.59
C LEU A 14 15.69 -12.69 10.59
N ASP A 15 15.36 -13.98 10.52
CA ASP A 15 16.36 -15.05 10.44
C ASP A 15 17.25 -14.93 9.19
N ASN A 16 18.54 -15.22 9.34
CA ASN A 16 19.53 -15.17 8.27
C ASN A 16 19.30 -16.22 7.16
N GLY A 17 18.59 -17.29 7.47
CA GLY A 17 18.20 -18.34 6.51
C GLY A 17 17.07 -17.94 5.57
N LEU A 18 16.36 -16.84 5.84
CA LEU A 18 15.30 -16.36 4.98
C LEU A 18 15.85 -15.69 3.71
N ARG A 19 15.20 -15.95 2.59
CA ARG A 19 15.51 -15.35 1.27
C ARG A 19 14.47 -14.33 0.90
N PHE A 20 14.91 -13.28 0.20
CA PHE A 20 14.04 -12.27 -0.38
C PHE A 20 14.01 -12.43 -1.90
N SER A 21 12.82 -12.53 -2.47
CA SER A 21 12.60 -12.46 -3.91
C SER A 21 11.63 -11.33 -4.23
N LYS A 22 12.04 -10.42 -5.12
CA LYS A 22 11.19 -9.28 -5.49
C LYS A 22 9.95 -9.80 -6.20
N ILE A 23 8.80 -9.25 -5.83
CA ILE A 23 7.55 -9.45 -6.55
C ILE A 23 7.43 -8.27 -7.51
N ASP A 24 7.83 -8.50 -8.76
CA ASP A 24 7.66 -7.49 -9.80
C ASP A 24 6.25 -7.57 -10.39
N HIS A 25 5.61 -6.42 -10.45
CA HIS A 25 4.33 -6.24 -11.12
C HIS A 25 4.37 -4.94 -11.91
N ASP A 26 3.89 -4.95 -13.15
CA ASP A 26 3.96 -3.81 -14.07
C ASP A 26 3.29 -2.55 -13.51
N ASP A 27 2.31 -2.72 -12.61
CA ASP A 27 1.57 -1.63 -11.97
C ASP A 27 2.11 -1.25 -10.57
N ALA A 28 3.20 -1.87 -10.09
CA ALA A 28 3.77 -1.59 -8.77
C ALA A 28 4.68 -0.35 -8.80
N MET A 29 4.08 0.83 -8.70
CA MET A 29 4.81 2.10 -8.81
C MET A 29 5.09 2.81 -7.47
N VAL A 30 4.53 2.34 -6.36
CA VAL A 30 4.54 3.08 -5.08
C VAL A 30 5.23 2.34 -3.93
N ALA A 31 5.70 1.12 -4.14
CA ALA A 31 6.38 0.34 -3.11
C ALA A 31 7.21 -0.79 -3.71
N ASP A 32 8.30 -1.14 -3.06
CA ASP A 32 9.02 -2.37 -3.33
C ASP A 32 8.43 -3.52 -2.48
N VAL A 33 8.02 -4.59 -3.16
CA VAL A 33 7.40 -5.75 -2.50
C VAL A 33 8.29 -6.98 -2.67
N TYR A 34 8.55 -7.67 -1.56
CA TYR A 34 9.37 -8.86 -1.54
C TYR A 34 8.63 -10.02 -0.87
N LYS A 35 8.69 -11.17 -1.49
CA LYS A 35 8.38 -12.44 -0.87
C LYS A 35 9.55 -12.83 0.02
N VAL A 36 9.28 -13.16 1.26
CA VAL A 36 10.26 -13.62 2.26
C VAL A 36 9.99 -15.09 2.53
N GLU A 37 10.94 -15.94 2.22
CA GLU A 37 10.73 -17.38 2.25
C GLU A 37 11.89 -18.13 2.88
N SER A 38 11.57 -19.25 3.53
CA SER A 38 12.53 -20.29 3.87
C SER A 38 12.79 -21.19 2.67
N LEU A 39 13.67 -22.18 2.80
CA LEU A 39 13.96 -23.14 1.74
C LEU A 39 12.72 -23.95 1.31
N GLU A 40 11.73 -24.08 2.19
CA GLU A 40 10.60 -25.00 1.98
C GLU A 40 9.30 -24.28 1.56
N LYS A 41 9.07 -23.05 2.04
CA LYS A 41 7.81 -22.33 1.79
C LYS A 41 7.96 -20.82 1.99
N PRO A 42 7.13 -20.01 1.30
CA PRO A 42 7.02 -18.59 1.63
C PRO A 42 6.47 -18.41 3.05
N CYS A 43 7.05 -17.48 3.78
CA CYS A 43 6.64 -17.19 5.15
C CYS A 43 5.90 -15.86 5.27
N PHE A 44 6.40 -14.83 4.57
CA PHE A 44 5.91 -13.45 4.71
C PHE A 44 5.99 -12.70 3.39
N VAL A 45 5.35 -11.53 3.39
CA VAL A 45 5.58 -10.47 2.41
C VAL A 45 6.18 -9.27 3.13
N LEU A 46 7.28 -8.75 2.63
CA LEU A 46 7.86 -7.48 3.05
C LEU A 46 7.51 -6.42 2.02
N LYS A 47 6.78 -5.40 2.43
CA LYS A 47 6.48 -4.22 1.63
C LYS A 47 7.25 -3.02 2.17
N ILE A 48 8.07 -2.40 1.32
CA ILE A 48 8.82 -1.18 1.61
C ILE A 48 8.07 -0.03 0.94
N CYS A 49 7.60 0.91 1.73
CA CYS A 49 6.77 2.02 1.24
C CYS A 49 7.65 3.26 0.99
N ASP A 50 7.50 3.88 -0.18
CA ASP A 50 8.26 5.07 -0.54
C ASP A 50 7.69 6.34 0.11
N ARG A 51 6.37 6.38 0.33
CA ARG A 51 5.65 7.53 0.87
C ARG A 51 5.13 7.26 2.29
N PRO A 52 5.26 8.23 3.22
CA PRO A 52 4.75 8.07 4.60
C PRO A 52 3.25 7.81 4.65
N ASN A 53 2.48 8.53 3.83
CA ASN A 53 1.01 8.42 3.81
C ASN A 53 0.55 7.05 3.32
N ASP A 54 1.23 6.45 2.33
CA ASP A 54 0.90 5.11 1.83
C ASP A 54 1.14 4.06 2.92
N TYR A 55 2.25 4.19 3.67
CA TYR A 55 2.53 3.33 4.80
C TYR A 55 1.46 3.43 5.89
N THR A 56 1.14 4.65 6.32
CA THR A 56 0.19 4.84 7.44
C THR A 56 -1.22 4.42 7.09
N SER A 57 -1.68 4.72 5.87
CA SER A 57 -2.98 4.31 5.37
C SER A 57 -3.08 2.79 5.24
N GLU A 58 -2.03 2.12 4.75
CA GLU A 58 -2.05 0.68 4.60
C GLU A 58 -2.05 -0.04 5.97
N VAL A 59 -1.22 0.39 6.91
CA VAL A 59 -1.23 -0.15 8.27
C VAL A 59 -2.59 0.05 8.93
N TYR A 60 -3.20 1.22 8.77
CA TYR A 60 -4.55 1.48 9.27
C TYR A 60 -5.58 0.54 8.62
N PHE A 61 -5.58 0.46 7.28
CA PHE A 61 -6.53 -0.36 6.53
C PHE A 61 -6.44 -1.85 6.91
N LEU A 62 -5.24 -2.41 6.89
CA LEU A 62 -5.03 -3.82 7.24
C LEU A 62 -5.49 -4.12 8.67
N SER A 63 -5.13 -3.26 9.64
CA SER A 63 -5.52 -3.43 11.04
C SER A 63 -7.03 -3.26 11.25
N HIS A 64 -7.67 -2.31 10.55
CA HIS A 64 -9.09 -2.03 10.69
C HIS A 64 -9.97 -3.15 10.11
N PHE A 65 -9.55 -3.72 8.98
CA PHE A 65 -10.33 -4.73 8.26
C PHE A 65 -9.96 -6.18 8.57
N GLU A 66 -8.94 -6.42 9.39
CA GLU A 66 -8.45 -7.78 9.73
C GLU A 66 -9.55 -8.77 10.12
N LYS A 67 -10.59 -8.30 10.83
CA LYS A 67 -11.70 -9.13 11.30
C LYS A 67 -12.97 -9.03 10.44
N GLN A 68 -12.96 -8.20 9.41
CA GLN A 68 -14.14 -7.93 8.60
C GLN A 68 -14.08 -8.56 7.22
N ILE A 69 -12.89 -8.54 6.61
CA ILE A 69 -12.61 -9.15 5.31
C ILE A 69 -11.26 -9.86 5.36
N GLN A 70 -11.00 -10.72 4.38
CA GLN A 70 -9.71 -11.36 4.27
C GLN A 70 -8.65 -10.37 3.80
N VAL A 71 -7.75 -10.01 4.71
CA VAL A 71 -6.54 -9.21 4.47
C VAL A 71 -5.35 -9.92 5.09
N PRO A 72 -4.11 -9.71 4.62
CA PRO A 72 -2.94 -10.30 5.25
C PRO A 72 -2.75 -9.72 6.67
N ALA A 73 -2.47 -10.60 7.63
CA ALA A 73 -2.16 -10.18 8.99
C ALA A 73 -0.83 -9.42 9.04
N ILE A 74 -0.78 -8.32 9.79
CA ILE A 74 0.47 -7.60 10.03
C ILE A 74 1.29 -8.36 11.07
N ILE A 75 2.52 -8.72 10.73
CA ILE A 75 3.46 -9.40 11.63
C ILE A 75 4.32 -8.38 12.36
N LYS A 76 4.91 -7.44 11.62
CA LYS A 76 5.73 -6.34 12.16
C LYS A 76 5.62 -5.11 11.28
N THR A 77 5.85 -3.94 11.88
CA THR A 77 5.93 -2.67 11.14
C THR A 77 7.20 -1.93 11.50
N LEU A 78 7.75 -1.21 10.53
CA LEU A 78 8.78 -0.19 10.72
C LEU A 78 8.16 1.15 10.35
N PRO A 79 7.81 1.99 11.33
CA PRO A 79 7.24 3.30 11.07
C PRO A 79 8.27 4.23 10.40
N PRO A 80 7.83 5.34 9.79
CA PRO A 80 8.71 6.35 9.26
C PRO A 80 9.74 6.81 10.29
N SER A 81 11.02 6.80 9.92
CA SER A 81 12.12 7.27 10.77
C SER A 81 12.91 8.36 10.05
N GLN A 82 13.83 9.02 10.75
CA GLN A 82 14.71 10.01 10.15
C GLN A 82 15.53 9.47 8.97
N GLU A 83 15.74 8.14 8.93
CA GLU A 83 16.42 7.44 7.85
C GLU A 83 15.47 6.93 6.76
N ASN A 84 14.21 7.39 6.73
CA ASN A 84 13.19 7.01 5.75
C ASN A 84 12.89 5.51 5.64
N HIS A 85 13.06 4.76 6.74
CA HIS A 85 12.70 3.34 6.76
C HIS A 85 11.23 3.19 7.10
N ARG A 86 10.47 2.68 6.14
CA ARG A 86 9.04 2.37 6.27
C ARG A 86 8.80 1.03 5.66
N ALA A 87 8.39 0.07 6.46
CA ALA A 87 8.10 -1.25 5.93
C ALA A 87 7.00 -1.94 6.72
N ILE A 88 6.28 -2.81 6.06
CA ILE A 88 5.28 -3.68 6.63
C ILE A 88 5.69 -5.12 6.32
N LEU A 89 5.90 -5.90 7.35
CA LEU A 89 6.03 -7.35 7.24
C LEU A 89 4.66 -7.96 7.52
N MET A 90 4.12 -8.66 6.56
CA MET A 90 2.78 -9.23 6.64
C MET A 90 2.75 -10.70 6.23
N GLU A 91 1.66 -11.36 6.55
CA GLU A 91 1.38 -12.73 6.16
C GLU A 91 1.48 -12.91 4.63
N TYR A 92 2.03 -14.05 4.21
CA TYR A 92 1.97 -14.45 2.82
C TYR A 92 0.65 -15.19 2.55
N LEU A 93 -0.25 -14.55 1.83
CA LEU A 93 -1.44 -15.19 1.30
C LEU A 93 -1.12 -15.85 -0.03
N SER A 94 -1.26 -17.16 -0.10
CA SER A 94 -1.06 -17.89 -1.36
C SER A 94 -2.19 -17.56 -2.35
N GLY A 95 -1.83 -17.36 -3.60
CA GLY A 95 -2.81 -17.03 -4.64
C GLY A 95 -2.14 -16.56 -5.92
N PHE A 96 -2.94 -16.04 -6.81
CA PHE A 96 -2.51 -15.43 -8.06
C PHE A 96 -3.31 -14.16 -8.33
N LEU A 97 -2.74 -13.26 -9.10
CA LEU A 97 -3.43 -12.03 -9.50
C LEU A 97 -4.64 -12.36 -10.36
N LEU A 98 -5.77 -11.77 -9.99
CA LEU A 98 -7.03 -11.99 -10.69
C LEU A 98 -6.99 -11.29 -12.05
N LYS A 99 -7.08 -12.09 -13.12
CA LYS A 99 -7.22 -11.60 -14.49
C LYS A 99 -8.69 -11.53 -14.89
N PRO A 100 -9.10 -10.62 -15.79
CA PRO A 100 -10.49 -10.52 -16.24
C PRO A 100 -11.10 -11.85 -16.72
N SER A 101 -10.30 -12.68 -17.39
CA SER A 101 -10.72 -14.02 -17.86
C SER A 101 -11.01 -15.03 -16.76
N LEU A 102 -10.59 -14.77 -15.53
CA LEU A 102 -10.77 -15.64 -14.37
C LEU A 102 -11.94 -15.21 -13.48
N ILE A 103 -12.59 -14.09 -13.80
CA ILE A 103 -13.70 -13.57 -13.01
C ILE A 103 -14.95 -14.38 -13.30
N THR A 104 -15.29 -15.27 -12.38
CA THR A 104 -16.57 -15.97 -12.36
C THR A 104 -17.63 -15.14 -11.64
N ARG A 105 -18.91 -15.52 -11.79
CA ARG A 105 -20.01 -14.91 -11.04
C ARG A 105 -19.79 -14.96 -9.52
N GLU A 106 -19.28 -16.09 -9.03
CA GLU A 106 -19.00 -16.27 -7.61
C GLU A 106 -17.88 -15.33 -7.12
N ILE A 107 -16.78 -15.27 -7.86
CA ILE A 107 -15.68 -14.34 -7.55
C ILE A 107 -16.17 -12.89 -7.56
N ALA A 108 -16.94 -12.48 -8.59
CA ALA A 108 -17.51 -11.14 -8.66
C ALA A 108 -18.43 -10.83 -7.47
N PHE A 109 -19.23 -11.81 -7.05
CA PHE A 109 -20.10 -11.68 -5.87
C PHE A 109 -19.30 -11.48 -4.58
N GLN A 110 -18.25 -12.29 -4.35
CA GLN A 110 -17.38 -12.16 -3.18
C GLN A 110 -16.61 -10.84 -3.15
N LEU A 111 -16.11 -10.37 -4.29
CA LEU A 111 -15.49 -9.05 -4.41
C LEU A 111 -16.49 -7.94 -4.06
N GLY A 112 -17.70 -8.01 -4.62
CA GLY A 112 -18.76 -7.06 -4.32
C GLY A 112 -19.14 -7.03 -2.85
N LYS A 113 -19.18 -8.20 -2.20
CA LYS A 113 -19.41 -8.30 -0.75
C LYS A 113 -18.29 -7.62 0.06
N SER A 114 -17.03 -7.85 -0.29
CA SER A 114 -15.89 -7.21 0.38
C SER A 114 -15.93 -5.68 0.20
N LEU A 115 -16.22 -5.20 -1.01
CA LEU A 115 -16.39 -3.77 -1.28
C LEU A 115 -17.56 -3.16 -0.49
N ALA A 116 -18.67 -3.88 -0.35
CA ALA A 116 -19.81 -3.41 0.45
C ALA A 116 -19.43 -3.26 1.92
N ILE A 117 -18.64 -4.18 2.48
CA ILE A 117 -18.13 -4.07 3.85
C ILE A 117 -17.23 -2.84 3.98
N ILE A 118 -16.29 -2.63 3.05
CA ILE A 118 -15.40 -1.46 3.06
C ILE A 118 -16.22 -0.17 3.01
N HIS A 119 -17.18 -0.06 2.10
CA HIS A 119 -18.00 1.13 1.89
C HIS A 119 -19.04 1.36 3.01
N SER A 120 -19.33 0.36 3.84
CA SER A 120 -20.19 0.52 5.02
C SER A 120 -19.47 1.24 6.17
N ASN A 121 -18.14 1.25 6.16
CA ASN A 121 -17.35 2.00 7.11
C ASN A 121 -17.29 3.48 6.69
N LYS A 122 -17.91 4.33 7.49
CA LYS A 122 -17.97 5.77 7.25
C LYS A 122 -16.95 6.48 8.13
N THR A 123 -16.42 7.56 7.62
CA THR A 123 -15.55 8.49 8.33
C THR A 123 -16.23 9.85 8.45
N ASP A 124 -15.83 10.64 9.42
CA ASP A 124 -16.41 11.98 9.66
C ASP A 124 -15.87 13.05 8.69
N GLY A 125 -15.06 12.67 7.72
CA GLY A 125 -14.47 13.59 6.75
C GLY A 125 -13.74 12.88 5.62
N PHE A 126 -12.97 13.65 4.85
CA PHE A 126 -12.24 13.24 3.67
C PHE A 126 -10.74 13.36 3.92
N GLY A 127 -9.95 12.43 3.42
CA GLY A 127 -8.50 12.46 3.55
C GLY A 127 -7.86 11.09 3.56
N TYR A 128 -6.61 11.02 4.00
CA TYR A 128 -5.92 9.76 4.20
C TYR A 128 -6.44 9.08 5.46
N LEU A 129 -6.83 7.82 5.33
CA LEU A 129 -7.22 7.01 6.48
C LEU A 129 -5.96 6.60 7.25
N ASN A 130 -5.72 7.24 8.38
CA ASN A 130 -4.72 6.84 9.36
C ASN A 130 -5.20 7.24 10.76
N ARG A 131 -4.53 6.79 11.83
CA ARG A 131 -4.95 7.08 13.21
C ARG A 131 -4.94 8.56 13.57
N ASP A 132 -4.06 9.33 12.94
CA ASP A 132 -3.75 10.71 13.29
C ASP A 132 -4.18 11.68 12.17
N ALA A 133 -4.95 11.20 11.19
CA ALA A 133 -5.36 12.02 10.06
C ALA A 133 -6.35 13.09 10.51
N GLU A 134 -6.01 14.33 10.29
CA GLU A 134 -6.99 15.42 10.23
C GLU A 134 -7.81 15.24 8.95
N LEU A 135 -9.02 14.71 9.10
CA LEU A 135 -9.96 14.62 8.00
C LEU A 135 -10.55 16.00 7.73
N VAL A 136 -10.58 16.40 6.48
CA VAL A 136 -11.23 17.66 6.09
C VAL A 136 -12.72 17.45 5.91
N SER A 137 -13.52 18.41 6.36
CA SER A 137 -14.98 18.35 6.23
C SER A 137 -15.46 18.58 4.79
N GLU A 138 -14.67 19.28 3.98
CA GLU A 138 -15.02 19.64 2.61
C GLU A 138 -14.26 18.78 1.60
N PRO A 139 -14.94 17.95 0.77
CA PRO A 139 -14.28 17.10 -0.21
C PRO A 139 -13.45 17.88 -1.21
N THR A 140 -13.89 19.09 -1.56
CA THR A 140 -13.20 19.97 -2.53
C THR A 140 -11.77 20.29 -2.11
N SER A 141 -11.54 20.53 -0.81
CA SER A 141 -10.19 20.81 -0.30
C SER A 141 -9.25 19.63 -0.50
N HIS A 142 -9.68 18.44 -0.15
CA HIS A 142 -8.87 17.23 -0.30
C HIS A 142 -8.57 16.93 -1.78
N PHE A 143 -9.57 17.02 -2.65
CA PHE A 143 -9.38 16.77 -4.09
C PHE A 143 -8.52 17.83 -4.76
N LYS A 144 -8.64 19.10 -4.35
CA LYS A 144 -7.79 20.18 -4.85
C LYS A 144 -6.33 19.92 -4.54
N ASP A 145 -6.01 19.57 -3.30
CA ASP A 145 -4.63 19.31 -2.88
C ASP A 145 -4.05 18.10 -3.63
N LYS A 146 -4.83 17.04 -3.80
CA LYS A 146 -4.46 15.86 -4.58
C LYS A 146 -4.26 16.17 -6.06
N PHE A 147 -5.07 17.02 -6.63
CA PHE A 147 -4.94 17.47 -8.01
C PHE A 147 -3.66 18.28 -8.21
N LEU A 148 -3.36 19.20 -7.29
CA LEU A 148 -2.13 20.00 -7.34
C LEU A 148 -0.88 19.14 -7.13
N GLU A 149 -0.91 18.17 -6.23
CA GLU A 149 0.16 17.16 -6.05
C GLU A 149 0.41 16.39 -7.36
N GLY A 150 -0.65 15.90 -8.01
CA GLY A 150 -0.55 15.20 -9.29
C GLY A 150 0.02 16.08 -10.41
N ILE A 151 -0.35 17.36 -10.47
CA ILE A 151 0.26 18.31 -11.41
C ILE A 151 1.74 18.48 -11.13
N ASP A 152 2.13 18.62 -9.85
CA ASP A 152 3.53 18.79 -9.47
C ASP A 152 4.39 17.58 -9.83
N GLU A 153 3.85 16.37 -9.62
CA GLU A 153 4.50 15.13 -10.04
C GLU A 153 4.70 15.06 -11.58
N CYS A 154 3.73 15.54 -12.33
CA CYS A 154 3.75 15.49 -13.80
C CYS A 154 4.41 16.69 -14.47
N LYS A 155 4.76 17.74 -13.75
CA LYS A 155 5.22 19.02 -14.32
C LYS A 155 6.39 18.93 -15.30
N ASN A 156 7.29 17.96 -15.10
CA ASN A 156 8.44 17.73 -15.96
C ASN A 156 8.10 16.92 -17.24
N HIS A 157 6.89 16.39 -17.32
CA HIS A 157 6.38 15.53 -18.40
C HIS A 157 5.27 16.20 -19.21
N LEU A 158 4.72 17.31 -18.72
CA LEU A 158 3.64 18.05 -19.38
C LEU A 158 4.16 19.33 -20.04
N PRO A 159 3.60 19.76 -21.19
CA PRO A 159 3.87 21.05 -21.79
C PRO A 159 3.54 22.19 -20.80
N ALA A 160 4.39 23.22 -20.74
CA ALA A 160 4.23 24.33 -19.79
C ALA A 160 2.90 25.09 -19.93
N ASP A 161 2.42 25.26 -21.17
CA ASP A 161 1.13 25.90 -21.47
C ASP A 161 -0.08 25.09 -20.96
N LEU A 162 0.06 23.78 -20.90
CA LEU A 162 -0.97 22.90 -20.34
C LEU A 162 -1.01 23.03 -18.82
N ILE A 163 0.14 23.07 -18.15
CA ILE A 163 0.23 23.26 -16.69
C ILE A 163 -0.45 24.56 -16.29
N VAL A 164 -0.14 25.67 -16.99
CA VAL A 164 -0.77 26.97 -16.71
C VAL A 164 -2.29 26.91 -16.85
N LYS A 165 -2.82 26.19 -17.83
CA LYS A 165 -4.28 26.01 -18.03
C LYS A 165 -4.94 25.15 -16.95
N LEU A 166 -4.21 24.21 -16.36
CA LEU A 166 -4.73 23.32 -15.33
C LEU A 166 -4.74 23.98 -13.94
N CYS A 167 -3.88 24.98 -13.71
CA CYS A 167 -3.78 25.71 -12.44
C CYS A 167 -4.69 26.96 -12.34
N ASN A 168 -5.30 27.39 -13.43
CA ASN A 168 -6.25 28.52 -13.49
C ASN A 168 -7.70 28.03 -13.52
#